data_bf851b5e34c45ab05ff9723a0a83c67a
#
_entry.id   bf851b5e34c45ab05ff9723a0a83c67a
#
_cell.length_a   1.000
_cell.length_b   1.000
_cell.length_c   1.000
_cell.angle_alpha   90.00
_cell.angle_beta   90.00
_cell.angle_gamma   90.00
#
_symmetry.space_group_name_H-M   'P 1'
#
loop_
_entity.id
_entity.type
_entity.pdbx_description
1 polymer ?
#
loop_
_entity_poly.entity_id
_entity_poly.type
_entity_poly.pdbx_seq_one_letter_code
_entity_poly.pdbx_strand_id
1 'polypeptide(L)'
;MTALVLRARSGDEGAMSQLLRELEPRMRAFFISRIGRKPDVDDLVQNALLRVHRGLSDLKDETRLKAFAMKGALYELQDFYRGRYTAKEALFDIHDAPEVEDNDMPSGDALDLEKALSALSDRAREIIELREYGYRYEEIAEMIGSTEAAIKMQVKRAFERMRDVLGLFLLWLAGLPMVER
;
A
#
# COMPACT_ATOMS: atom_id res chain seq x y z
N MET A 1 8.09 -17.20 -6.36
CA MET A 1 6.73 -16.65 -6.57
C MET A 1 6.11 -17.12 -7.89
N THR A 2 6.69 -16.88 -9.06
CA THR A 2 6.11 -17.25 -10.38
C THR A 2 5.76 -18.74 -10.50
N ALA A 3 6.67 -19.65 -10.11
CA ALA A 3 6.39 -21.09 -10.12
C ALA A 3 5.22 -21.48 -9.19
N LEU A 4 5.07 -20.82 -8.06
CA LEU A 4 3.96 -21.03 -7.13
C LEU A 4 2.63 -20.61 -7.75
N VAL A 5 2.61 -19.46 -8.45
CA VAL A 5 1.42 -18.94 -9.17
C VAL A 5 0.97 -19.92 -10.25
N LEU A 6 1.92 -20.45 -11.05
CA LEU A 6 1.62 -21.42 -12.11
C LEU A 6 1.01 -22.69 -11.54
N ARG A 7 1.55 -23.23 -10.45
CA ARG A 7 1.00 -24.42 -9.77
C ARG A 7 -0.40 -24.15 -9.20
N ALA A 8 -0.58 -23.01 -8.53
CA ALA A 8 -1.90 -22.64 -8.00
C ALA A 8 -2.96 -22.51 -9.12
N ARG A 9 -2.58 -21.92 -10.26
CA ARG A 9 -3.47 -21.82 -11.43
C ARG A 9 -3.81 -23.18 -12.06
N SER A 10 -2.91 -24.16 -11.98
CA SER A 10 -3.17 -25.53 -12.47
C SER A 10 -4.01 -26.39 -11.51
N GLY A 11 -4.52 -25.81 -10.42
CA GLY A 11 -5.39 -26.51 -9.47
C GLY A 11 -4.65 -27.16 -8.29
N ASP A 12 -3.36 -26.84 -8.07
CA ASP A 12 -2.64 -27.28 -6.88
C ASP A 12 -3.12 -26.48 -5.65
N GLU A 13 -3.99 -27.12 -4.84
CA GLU A 13 -4.57 -26.51 -3.64
C GLU A 13 -3.51 -26.16 -2.59
N GLY A 14 -2.44 -26.95 -2.50
CA GLY A 14 -1.31 -26.67 -1.60
C GLY A 14 -0.58 -25.40 -2.02
N ALA A 15 -0.33 -25.23 -3.32
CA ALA A 15 0.27 -24.02 -3.88
C ALA A 15 -0.65 -22.80 -3.73
N MET A 16 -1.96 -22.96 -3.90
CA MET A 16 -2.94 -21.90 -3.68
C MET A 16 -2.94 -21.46 -2.22
N SER A 17 -3.00 -22.40 -1.29
CA SER A 17 -2.99 -22.10 0.15
C SER A 17 -1.70 -21.39 0.58
N GLN A 18 -0.56 -21.80 0.02
CA GLN A 18 0.72 -21.13 0.28
C GLN A 18 0.72 -19.70 -0.28
N LEU A 19 0.23 -19.52 -1.52
CA LEU A 19 0.15 -18.21 -2.17
C LEU A 19 -0.68 -17.22 -1.36
N LEU A 20 -1.85 -17.65 -0.89
CA LEU A 20 -2.74 -16.81 -0.08
C LEU A 20 -2.10 -16.44 1.26
N ARG A 21 -1.40 -17.37 1.92
CA ARG A 21 -0.65 -17.09 3.15
C ARG A 21 0.48 -16.08 2.94
N GLU A 22 1.14 -16.09 1.78
CA GLU A 22 2.19 -15.11 1.47
C GLU A 22 1.63 -13.70 1.18
N LEU A 23 0.39 -13.62 0.68
CA LEU A 23 -0.28 -12.34 0.40
C LEU A 23 -0.97 -11.72 1.63
N GLU A 24 -1.45 -12.55 2.55
CA GLU A 24 -2.24 -12.12 3.72
C GLU A 24 -1.57 -11.01 4.55
N PRO A 25 -0.29 -11.12 4.98
CA PRO A 25 0.33 -10.09 5.82
C PRO A 25 0.37 -8.73 5.14
N ARG A 26 0.62 -8.73 3.82
CA ARG A 26 0.67 -7.49 3.02
C ARG A 26 -0.71 -6.84 2.90
N MET A 27 -1.77 -7.63 2.66
CA MET A 27 -3.13 -7.13 2.61
C MET A 27 -3.57 -6.60 3.98
N ARG A 28 -3.22 -7.30 5.04
CA ARG A 28 -3.49 -6.89 6.42
C ARG A 28 -2.83 -5.56 6.73
N ALA A 29 -1.55 -5.41 6.43
CA ALA A 29 -0.83 -4.15 6.60
C ALA A 29 -1.48 -3.01 5.80
N PHE A 30 -1.90 -3.27 4.55
CA PHE A 30 -2.62 -2.31 3.73
C PHE A 30 -3.91 -1.83 4.38
N PHE A 31 -4.77 -2.75 4.86
CA PHE A 31 -6.04 -2.35 5.48
C PHE A 31 -5.81 -1.63 6.82
N ILE A 32 -4.87 -2.10 7.66
CA ILE A 32 -4.52 -1.42 8.91
C ILE A 32 -4.07 0.01 8.66
N SER A 33 -3.24 0.26 7.64
CA SER A 33 -2.77 1.60 7.29
C SER A 33 -3.90 2.54 6.80
N ARG A 34 -5.03 2.00 6.33
CA ARG A 34 -6.16 2.77 5.77
C ARG A 34 -7.31 2.99 6.75
N ILE A 35 -7.61 2.02 7.57
CA ILE A 35 -8.77 2.08 8.48
C ILE A 35 -8.40 1.89 9.96
N GLY A 36 -7.10 1.76 10.27
CA GLY A 36 -6.62 1.45 11.61
C GLY A 36 -6.85 -0.01 12.01
N ARG A 37 -6.46 -0.38 13.23
CA ARG A 37 -6.65 -1.74 13.80
C ARG A 37 -8.12 -1.92 14.22
N LYS A 38 -9.00 -2.16 13.26
CA LYS A 38 -10.44 -2.38 13.47
C LYS A 38 -10.82 -3.84 13.23
N PRO A 39 -11.90 -4.34 13.86
CA PRO A 39 -12.41 -5.70 13.60
C PRO A 39 -12.68 -5.98 12.13
N ASP A 40 -13.13 -4.96 11.38
CA ASP A 40 -13.39 -5.04 9.93
C ASP A 40 -12.17 -5.47 9.09
N VAL A 41 -10.93 -5.31 9.62
CA VAL A 41 -9.71 -5.69 8.90
C VAL A 41 -9.68 -7.16 8.53
N ASP A 42 -10.11 -8.04 9.43
CA ASP A 42 -10.10 -9.48 9.19
C ASP A 42 -11.05 -9.87 8.04
N ASP A 43 -12.24 -9.29 8.02
CA ASP A 43 -13.22 -9.53 6.96
C ASP A 43 -12.73 -8.98 5.60
N LEU A 44 -12.14 -7.78 5.60
CA LEU A 44 -11.56 -7.19 4.39
C LEU A 44 -10.40 -8.02 3.83
N VAL A 45 -9.53 -8.53 4.69
CA VAL A 45 -8.45 -9.43 4.28
C VAL A 45 -9.00 -10.71 3.70
N GLN A 46 -9.96 -11.36 4.34
CA GLN A 46 -10.59 -12.58 3.82
C GLN A 46 -11.25 -12.34 2.48
N ASN A 47 -12.03 -11.28 2.32
CA ASN A 47 -12.69 -10.93 1.06
C ASN A 47 -11.67 -10.67 -0.06
N ALA A 48 -10.60 -9.94 0.23
CA ALA A 48 -9.53 -9.69 -0.74
C ALA A 48 -8.83 -10.98 -1.15
N LEU A 49 -8.54 -11.90 -0.21
CA LEU A 49 -7.95 -13.22 -0.51
C LEU A 49 -8.90 -14.08 -1.33
N LEU A 50 -10.20 -14.08 -1.02
CA LEU A 50 -11.21 -14.79 -1.81
C LEU A 50 -11.30 -14.23 -3.24
N ARG A 51 -11.17 -12.91 -3.41
CA ARG A 51 -11.12 -12.27 -4.73
C ARG A 51 -9.91 -12.72 -5.53
N VAL A 52 -8.74 -12.81 -4.88
CA VAL A 52 -7.52 -13.37 -5.50
C VAL A 52 -7.72 -14.83 -5.88
N HIS A 53 -8.23 -15.65 -4.97
CA HIS A 53 -8.48 -17.07 -5.22
C HIS A 53 -9.36 -17.28 -6.46
N ARG A 54 -10.49 -16.54 -6.56
CA ARG A 54 -11.43 -16.66 -7.67
C ARG A 54 -10.89 -16.15 -9.00
N GLY A 55 -10.10 -15.07 -8.96
CA GLY A 55 -9.61 -14.38 -10.15
C GLY A 55 -8.19 -14.80 -10.57
N LEU A 56 -7.53 -15.72 -9.88
CA LEU A 56 -6.15 -16.10 -10.20
C LEU A 56 -6.02 -16.74 -11.59
N SER A 57 -7.06 -17.44 -12.05
CA SER A 57 -7.12 -18.03 -13.40
C SER A 57 -7.02 -16.96 -14.50
N ASP A 58 -7.53 -15.75 -14.25
CA ASP A 58 -7.56 -14.65 -15.21
C ASP A 58 -6.27 -13.85 -15.26
N LEU A 59 -5.34 -14.11 -14.33
CA LEU A 59 -4.04 -13.46 -14.29
C LEU A 59 -3.19 -13.88 -15.49
N LYS A 60 -3.01 -12.96 -16.45
CA LYS A 60 -2.26 -13.23 -17.69
C LYS A 60 -0.74 -13.26 -17.51
N ASP A 61 -0.23 -12.52 -16.54
CA ASP A 61 1.19 -12.35 -16.26
C ASP A 61 1.45 -12.64 -14.77
N GLU A 62 2.10 -13.76 -14.51
CA GLU A 62 2.38 -14.26 -13.15
C GLU A 62 3.29 -13.30 -12.35
N THR A 63 4.09 -12.50 -13.04
CA THR A 63 4.95 -11.50 -12.40
C THR A 63 4.14 -10.36 -11.78
N ARG A 64 2.90 -10.18 -12.21
CA ARG A 64 1.99 -9.13 -11.75
C ARG A 64 1.05 -9.55 -10.61
N LEU A 65 1.31 -10.71 -9.99
CA LEU A 65 0.48 -11.20 -8.89
C LEU A 65 0.29 -10.15 -7.78
N LYS A 66 1.35 -9.44 -7.38
CA LYS A 66 1.26 -8.42 -6.33
C LYS A 66 0.26 -7.32 -6.71
N ALA A 67 0.40 -6.75 -7.92
CA ALA A 67 -0.51 -5.71 -8.40
C ALA A 67 -1.95 -6.23 -8.51
N PHE A 68 -2.15 -7.45 -9.01
CA PHE A 68 -3.45 -8.10 -9.08
C PHE A 68 -4.09 -8.26 -7.70
N ALA A 69 -3.35 -8.76 -6.72
CA ALA A 69 -3.80 -8.97 -5.36
C ALA A 69 -4.15 -7.65 -4.67
N MET A 70 -3.29 -6.64 -4.79
CA MET A 70 -3.52 -5.32 -4.18
C MET A 70 -4.65 -4.54 -4.86
N LYS A 71 -4.89 -4.76 -6.16
CA LYS A 71 -6.09 -4.24 -6.84
C LYS A 71 -7.36 -4.84 -6.23
N GLY A 72 -7.35 -6.14 -5.91
CA GLY A 72 -8.43 -6.78 -5.17
C GLY A 72 -8.68 -6.16 -3.81
N ALA A 73 -7.61 -5.93 -3.03
CA ALA A 73 -7.70 -5.27 -1.73
C ALA A 73 -8.22 -3.83 -1.84
N LEU A 74 -7.80 -3.08 -2.85
CA LEU A 74 -8.28 -1.71 -3.09
C LEU A 74 -9.79 -1.69 -3.40
N TYR A 75 -10.30 -2.64 -4.19
CA TYR A 75 -11.73 -2.75 -4.45
C TYR A 75 -12.51 -3.05 -3.18
N GLU A 76 -12.03 -3.97 -2.32
CA GLU A 76 -12.68 -4.24 -1.02
C GLU A 76 -12.72 -2.99 -0.13
N LEU A 77 -11.63 -2.20 -0.12
CA LEU A 77 -11.60 -0.95 0.62
C LEU A 77 -12.61 0.08 0.07
N GLN A 78 -12.71 0.21 -1.25
CA GLN A 78 -13.69 1.09 -1.89
C GLN A 78 -15.13 0.67 -1.57
N ASP A 79 -15.43 -0.63 -1.63
CA ASP A 79 -16.74 -1.18 -1.30
C ASP A 79 -17.07 -0.97 0.19
N PHE A 80 -16.09 -1.12 1.07
CA PHE A 80 -16.21 -0.83 2.50
C PHE A 80 -16.58 0.65 2.76
N TYR A 81 -15.90 1.59 2.11
CA TYR A 81 -16.25 2.99 2.22
C TYR A 81 -17.60 3.30 1.59
N ARG A 82 -17.92 2.74 0.42
CA ARG A 82 -19.21 2.92 -0.23
C ARG A 82 -20.35 2.44 0.67
N GLY A 83 -20.22 1.25 1.28
CA GLY A 83 -21.20 0.73 2.23
C GLY A 83 -21.39 1.64 3.45
N ARG A 84 -20.32 2.27 3.95
CA ARG A 84 -20.39 3.24 5.03
C ARG A 84 -20.95 4.60 4.60
N TYR A 85 -20.68 5.06 3.38
CA TYR A 85 -21.29 6.29 2.85
C TYR A 85 -22.80 6.15 2.70
N THR A 86 -23.28 5.03 2.16
CA THR A 86 -24.72 4.73 2.07
C THR A 86 -25.38 4.60 3.46
N ALA A 87 -24.64 4.11 4.46
CA ALA A 87 -25.08 4.07 5.84
C ALA A 87 -24.92 5.43 6.58
N LYS A 88 -23.99 6.29 6.13
CA LYS A 88 -23.69 7.62 6.73
C LYS A 88 -24.47 8.78 6.10
N GLU A 89 -25.06 8.61 4.90
CA GLU A 89 -26.11 9.55 4.45
C GLU A 89 -27.31 9.55 5.39
N ALA A 90 -27.39 8.54 6.28
CA ALA A 90 -28.34 8.49 7.39
C ALA A 90 -27.81 9.10 8.72
N LEU A 91 -26.50 9.34 8.89
CA LEU A 91 -25.90 9.85 10.15
C LEU A 91 -24.59 10.60 9.88
N PHE A 92 -24.63 11.90 10.12
CA PHE A 92 -23.59 12.93 9.99
C PHE A 92 -22.22 12.63 10.63
N ASP A 93 -21.19 13.25 10.01
CA ASP A 93 -19.87 13.71 10.46
C ASP A 93 -18.65 12.88 10.08
N ILE A 94 -17.93 13.51 9.11
CA ILE A 94 -16.55 13.14 8.75
C ILE A 94 -15.64 14.05 9.56
N HIS A 95 -15.21 13.60 10.73
CA HIS A 95 -13.99 14.07 11.40
C HIS A 95 -13.63 13.06 12.48
N ASP A 96 -12.89 12.01 12.07
CA ASP A 96 -12.01 11.24 12.95
C ASP A 96 -11.23 10.26 12.09
N ALA A 97 -10.06 10.70 11.60
CA ALA A 97 -9.00 9.77 11.30
C ALA A 97 -8.47 9.30 12.66
N PRO A 98 -8.55 8.01 13.02
CA PRO A 98 -8.03 7.57 14.29
C PRO A 98 -6.52 7.75 14.31
N GLU A 99 -5.99 8.41 15.33
CA GLU A 99 -4.60 8.36 15.69
C GLU A 99 -4.20 6.89 15.84
N VAL A 100 -3.25 6.46 15.05
CA VAL A 100 -2.64 5.14 15.17
C VAL A 100 -1.70 5.22 16.35
N GLU A 101 -2.11 4.72 17.51
CA GLU A 101 -1.16 4.45 18.60
C GLU A 101 -0.26 3.29 18.14
N ASP A 102 0.91 3.66 17.63
CA ASP A 102 1.96 2.74 17.22
C ASP A 102 2.77 2.35 18.46
N ASN A 103 2.47 1.20 19.05
CA ASN A 103 3.14 0.68 20.24
C ASN A 103 4.23 -0.37 19.91
N ASP A 104 4.62 -0.52 18.65
CA ASP A 104 5.81 -1.29 18.28
C ASP A 104 6.94 -0.31 17.96
N MET A 105 7.93 -0.20 18.87
CA MET A 105 9.15 0.57 18.64
C MET A 105 9.86 0.06 17.37
N PRO A 106 9.85 0.82 16.26
CA PRO A 106 10.53 0.41 15.05
C PRO A 106 12.04 0.35 15.29
N SER A 107 12.73 -0.58 14.64
CA SER A 107 14.21 -0.54 14.57
C SER A 107 14.68 0.79 13.98
N GLY A 108 15.89 1.26 14.28
CA GLY A 108 16.41 2.56 13.84
C GLY A 108 16.17 2.84 12.35
N ASP A 109 16.37 1.86 11.48
CA ASP A 109 16.15 1.96 10.03
C ASP A 109 14.67 2.20 9.66
N ALA A 110 13.72 1.65 10.42
CA ALA A 110 12.29 1.85 10.20
C ALA A 110 11.86 3.27 10.61
N LEU A 111 12.47 3.82 11.68
CA LEU A 111 12.22 5.19 12.14
C LEU A 111 12.69 6.23 11.11
N ASP A 112 13.81 5.97 10.45
CA ASP A 112 14.37 6.85 9.42
C ASP A 112 13.53 6.84 8.14
N LEU A 113 13.03 5.67 7.76
CA LEU A 113 12.11 5.54 6.64
C LEU A 113 10.78 6.25 6.92
N GLU A 114 10.25 6.13 8.13
CA GLU A 114 9.02 6.80 8.53
C GLU A 114 9.16 8.33 8.51
N LYS A 115 10.27 8.87 9.03
CA LYS A 115 10.58 10.30 8.92
C LYS A 115 10.71 10.76 7.48
N ALA A 116 11.37 9.98 6.61
CA ALA A 116 11.47 10.30 5.19
C ALA A 116 10.09 10.27 4.49
N LEU A 117 9.24 9.32 4.84
CA LEU A 117 7.87 9.23 4.32
C LEU A 117 6.98 10.35 4.85
N SER A 118 7.16 10.79 6.11
CA SER A 118 6.39 11.89 6.69
C SER A 118 6.66 13.24 6.02
N ALA A 119 7.84 13.40 5.39
CA ALA A 119 8.18 14.58 4.60
C ALA A 119 7.46 14.65 3.24
N LEU A 120 6.77 13.58 2.84
CA LEU A 120 6.00 13.53 1.59
C LEU A 120 4.59 14.07 1.80
N SER A 121 4.04 14.70 0.75
CA SER A 121 2.60 14.98 0.72
C SER A 121 1.82 13.66 0.62
N ASP A 122 0.58 13.65 1.13
CA ASP A 122 -0.31 12.47 1.09
C ASP A 122 -0.41 11.88 -0.32
N ARG A 123 -0.50 12.76 -1.32
CA ARG A 123 -0.54 12.35 -2.74
C ARG A 123 0.75 11.66 -3.20
N ALA A 124 1.91 12.15 -2.77
CA ALA A 124 3.19 11.54 -3.12
C ALA A 124 3.37 10.18 -2.42
N ARG A 125 2.93 10.09 -1.17
CA ARG A 125 2.92 8.84 -0.40
C ARG A 125 2.03 7.79 -1.07
N GLU A 126 0.80 8.15 -1.43
CA GLU A 126 -0.13 7.28 -2.15
C GLU A 126 0.47 6.71 -3.44
N ILE A 127 1.13 7.55 -4.25
CA ILE A 127 1.77 7.13 -5.49
C ILE A 127 2.91 6.13 -5.23
N ILE A 128 3.75 6.38 -4.21
CA ILE A 128 4.84 5.48 -3.85
C ILE A 128 4.30 4.13 -3.37
N GLU A 129 3.26 4.11 -2.56
CA GLU A 129 2.60 2.89 -2.10
C GLU A 129 2.03 2.08 -3.28
N LEU A 130 1.35 2.74 -4.21
CA LEU A 130 0.83 2.08 -5.41
C LEU A 130 1.97 1.49 -6.27
N ARG A 131 3.11 2.19 -6.36
CA ARG A 131 4.31 1.66 -7.02
C ARG A 131 4.87 0.43 -6.31
N GLU A 132 4.93 0.45 -4.98
CA GLU A 132 5.37 -0.70 -4.17
C GLU A 132 4.45 -1.91 -4.36
N TYR A 133 3.15 -1.69 -4.55
CA TYR A 133 2.19 -2.72 -4.89
C TYR A 133 2.33 -3.27 -6.32
N GLY A 134 3.22 -2.68 -7.13
CA GLY A 134 3.55 -3.15 -8.47
C GLY A 134 2.70 -2.54 -9.59
N TYR A 135 1.93 -1.47 -9.31
CA TYR A 135 1.22 -0.74 -10.36
C TYR A 135 2.19 0.00 -11.28
N ARG A 136 1.84 0.06 -12.58
CA ARG A 136 2.57 0.88 -13.55
C ARG A 136 2.16 2.35 -13.43
N TYR A 137 3.00 3.26 -13.92
CA TYR A 137 2.69 4.69 -13.88
C TYR A 137 1.41 5.06 -14.62
N GLU A 138 1.11 4.37 -15.74
CA GLU A 138 -0.14 4.54 -16.50
C GLU A 138 -1.35 4.18 -15.64
N GLU A 139 -1.30 3.02 -14.97
CA GLU A 139 -2.38 2.54 -14.11
C GLU A 139 -2.61 3.46 -12.90
N ILE A 140 -1.52 3.95 -12.30
CA ILE A 140 -1.60 4.93 -11.22
C ILE A 140 -2.22 6.24 -11.72
N ALA A 141 -1.83 6.69 -12.92
CA ALA A 141 -2.38 7.90 -13.52
C ALA A 141 -3.90 7.81 -13.72
N GLU A 142 -4.39 6.68 -14.22
CA GLU A 142 -5.84 6.40 -14.35
C GLU A 142 -6.54 6.40 -12.99
N MET A 143 -5.97 5.69 -12.00
CA MET A 143 -6.56 5.53 -10.66
C MET A 143 -6.75 6.88 -9.95
N ILE A 144 -5.82 7.80 -10.15
CA ILE A 144 -5.79 9.07 -9.42
C ILE A 144 -6.13 10.29 -10.28
N GLY A 145 -6.62 10.06 -11.50
CA GLY A 145 -7.06 11.13 -12.40
C GLY A 145 -5.93 12.10 -12.80
N SER A 146 -4.78 11.55 -13.22
CA SER A 146 -3.59 12.31 -13.60
C SER A 146 -2.98 11.81 -14.90
N THR A 147 -1.85 12.35 -15.32
CA THR A 147 -1.09 11.87 -16.47
C THR A 147 0.13 11.06 -16.03
N GLU A 148 0.55 10.09 -16.83
CA GLU A 148 1.74 9.28 -16.57
C GLU A 148 2.99 10.15 -16.34
N ALA A 149 3.15 11.19 -17.14
CA ALA A 149 4.26 12.14 -17.02
C ALA A 149 4.25 12.88 -15.67
N ALA A 150 3.05 13.29 -15.20
CA ALA A 150 2.89 13.93 -13.90
C ALA A 150 3.22 12.96 -12.76
N ILE A 151 2.80 11.69 -12.85
CA ILE A 151 3.13 10.66 -11.86
C ILE A 151 4.64 10.43 -11.80
N LYS A 152 5.30 10.24 -12.94
CA LYS A 152 6.77 10.09 -12.99
C LYS A 152 7.49 11.27 -12.34
N MET A 153 7.04 12.48 -12.61
CA MET A 153 7.60 13.69 -12.00
C MET A 153 7.39 13.75 -10.48
N GLN A 154 6.20 13.37 -10.01
CA GLN A 154 5.89 13.33 -8.57
C GLN A 154 6.74 12.29 -7.84
N VAL A 155 6.91 11.09 -8.43
CA VAL A 155 7.79 10.06 -7.87
C VAL A 155 9.23 10.55 -7.80
N LYS A 156 9.75 11.18 -8.87
CA LYS A 156 11.11 11.74 -8.86
C LYS A 156 11.30 12.75 -7.73
N ARG A 157 10.39 13.72 -7.60
CA ARG A 157 10.43 14.74 -6.53
C ARG A 157 10.29 14.13 -5.13
N ALA A 158 9.49 13.09 -4.99
CA ALA A 158 9.33 12.38 -3.73
C ALA A 158 10.65 11.72 -3.29
N PHE A 159 11.33 11.00 -4.21
CA PHE A 159 12.62 10.40 -3.92
C PHE A 159 13.72 11.45 -3.65
N GLU A 160 13.72 12.58 -4.35
CA GLU A 160 14.63 13.70 -4.07
C GLU A 160 14.42 14.22 -2.64
N ARG A 161 13.18 14.47 -2.21
CA ARG A 161 12.86 14.90 -0.84
C ARG A 161 13.25 13.86 0.21
N MET A 162 12.93 12.60 0.00
CA MET A 162 13.32 11.52 0.91
C MET A 162 14.84 11.45 1.09
N ARG A 163 15.59 11.54 -0.03
CA ARG A 163 17.05 11.56 -0.02
C ARG A 163 17.60 12.77 0.76
N ASP A 164 17.00 13.95 0.58
CA ASP A 164 17.45 15.16 1.27
C ASP A 164 17.22 15.03 2.78
N VAL A 165 16.09 14.48 3.21
CA VAL A 165 15.79 14.21 4.63
C VAL A 165 16.76 13.17 5.21
N LEU A 166 16.99 12.07 4.52
CA LEU A 166 17.93 11.03 4.95
C LEU A 166 19.37 11.54 4.93
N GLY A 167 19.75 12.33 3.93
CA GLY A 167 21.06 12.96 3.84
C GLY A 167 21.34 13.93 4.98
N LEU A 168 20.38 14.79 5.32
CA LEU A 168 20.47 15.70 6.47
C LEU A 168 20.57 14.93 7.78
N PHE A 169 19.84 13.82 7.93
CA PHE A 169 19.88 12.97 9.11
C PHE A 169 21.25 12.28 9.27
N LEU A 170 21.82 11.75 8.19
CA LEU A 170 23.16 11.16 8.19
C LEU A 170 24.25 12.18 8.53
N LEU A 171 24.12 13.43 8.04
CA LEU A 171 25.02 14.52 8.39
C LEU A 171 24.91 14.91 9.87
N TRP A 172 23.69 14.93 10.41
CA TRP A 172 23.44 15.19 11.82
C TRP A 172 24.03 14.08 12.73
N LEU A 173 23.83 12.82 12.34
CA LEU A 173 24.39 11.66 13.05
C LEU A 173 25.93 11.64 13.01
N ALA A 174 26.51 12.11 11.91
CA ALA A 174 27.97 12.26 11.76
C ALA A 174 28.57 13.49 12.51
N GLY A 175 27.72 14.29 13.17
CA GLY A 175 28.15 15.48 13.89
C GLY A 175 28.68 16.62 13.01
N LEU A 176 28.32 16.62 11.72
CA LEU A 176 28.69 17.68 10.80
C LEU A 176 27.69 18.85 10.89
N PRO A 177 28.20 20.13 10.93
CA PRO A 177 27.31 21.29 11.02
C PRO A 177 26.41 21.39 9.78
N MET A 178 25.11 21.64 10.00
CA MET A 178 24.17 21.94 8.94
C MET A 178 24.62 23.21 8.20
N VAL A 179 24.96 23.08 6.92
CA VAL A 179 25.22 24.23 6.06
C VAL A 179 23.86 24.79 5.63
N GLU A 180 23.47 25.91 6.25
CA GLU A 180 22.34 26.70 5.75
C GLU A 180 22.64 27.19 4.33
N ARG A 181 21.77 26.88 3.41
CA ARG A 181 21.70 27.46 2.07
C ARG A 181 20.44 28.26 1.93
#